data_f91b643414c080df66bba5eaa169bd8e
#
_entry.id   f91b643414c080df66bba5eaa169bd8e
#
_cell.length_a   1.000
_cell.length_b   1.000
_cell.length_c   1.000
_cell.angle_alpha   90.00
_cell.angle_beta   90.00
_cell.angle_gamma   90.00
#
_symmetry.space_group_name_H-M   'P 1'
#
loop_
_entity.id
_entity.type
_entity.pdbx_description
1 polymer ?
#
loop_
_entity_poly.entity_id
_entity_poly.type
_entity_poly.pdbx_seq_one_letter_code
_entity_poly.pdbx_strand_id
1 'polypeptide(L)'
;MYNNVVSGIFNNFIQNNISCLRFNFRGVGNSTGNHSNGTGELNDTKACVDFLVNEQNIEKLLIYGYSYGAAIGCSTVNYSKNIIGYCAISFPWDFMGLEYKKLSQCEKPKLFIQGNRDRLAIYENFKTHYDFYLDPKRYKIINEADHFYLGFEQEVAKETYEFYRSIIE
;
A
#
# COMPACT_ATOMS: atom_id res chain seq x y z
N MET A 1 12.33 2.09 2.44
CA MET A 1 11.99 2.59 3.80
C MET A 1 11.96 4.12 3.90
N TYR A 2 12.86 4.83 3.26
CA TYR A 2 13.05 6.30 3.41
C TYR A 2 12.40 7.13 2.30
N ASN A 3 11.47 6.54 1.53
CA ASN A 3 10.67 7.32 0.58
C ASN A 3 9.81 8.34 1.36
N ASN A 4 9.60 9.53 0.80
CA ASN A 4 8.86 10.63 1.44
C ASN A 4 7.41 10.25 1.79
N VAL A 5 6.68 9.61 0.88
CA VAL A 5 5.29 9.16 1.12
C VAL A 5 5.24 8.13 2.25
N VAL A 6 6.09 7.10 2.19
CA VAL A 6 6.16 6.06 3.24
C VAL A 6 6.55 6.66 4.59
N SER A 7 7.50 7.60 4.60
CA SER A 7 7.94 8.29 5.82
C SER A 7 6.84 9.19 6.40
N GLY A 8 6.12 9.90 5.53
CA GLY A 8 4.99 10.76 5.94
C GLY A 8 3.89 9.95 6.64
N ILE A 9 3.48 8.84 6.03
CA ILE A 9 2.48 7.92 6.61
C ILE A 9 2.99 7.35 7.94
N PHE A 10 4.20 6.80 7.96
CA PHE A 10 4.79 6.20 9.15
C PHE A 10 4.83 7.19 10.32
N ASN A 11 5.32 8.41 10.09
CA ASN A 11 5.40 9.44 11.13
C ASN A 11 4.02 9.86 11.63
N ASN A 12 3.04 9.99 10.74
CA ASN A 12 1.66 10.33 11.13
C ASN A 12 1.06 9.25 12.04
N PHE A 13 1.23 7.97 11.70
CA PHE A 13 0.71 6.88 12.52
C PHE A 13 1.39 6.80 13.90
N ILE A 14 2.72 6.95 13.96
CA ILE A 14 3.46 6.98 15.24
C ILE A 14 3.01 8.15 16.12
N GLN A 15 2.81 9.34 15.55
CA GLN A 15 2.30 10.51 16.29
C GLN A 15 0.89 10.29 16.86
N ASN A 16 0.11 9.40 16.23
CA ASN A 16 -1.22 9.00 16.71
C ASN A 16 -1.21 7.70 17.53
N ASN A 17 -0.04 7.27 18.03
CA ASN A 17 0.16 6.06 18.85
C ASN A 17 -0.29 4.75 18.16
N ILE A 18 -0.15 4.68 16.84
CA ILE A 18 -0.44 3.46 16.08
C ILE A 18 0.87 2.74 15.76
N SER A 19 0.93 1.47 16.10
CA SER A 19 2.08 0.62 15.80
C SER A 19 2.21 0.39 14.29
N CYS A 20 3.41 0.59 13.76
CA CYS A 20 3.71 0.45 12.34
C CYS A 20 5.01 -0.32 12.11
N LEU A 21 5.00 -1.20 11.12
CA LEU A 21 6.19 -1.81 10.56
C LEU A 21 6.42 -1.28 9.15
N ARG A 22 7.63 -0.82 8.86
CA ARG A 22 8.10 -0.56 7.50
C ARG A 22 9.40 -1.31 7.23
N PHE A 23 9.56 -1.83 6.05
CA PHE A 23 10.70 -2.65 5.68
C PHE A 23 11.24 -2.31 4.29
N ASN A 24 12.43 -2.75 3.99
CA ASN A 24 12.97 -2.76 2.63
C ASN A 24 12.82 -4.16 2.03
N PHE A 25 12.42 -4.24 0.79
CA PHE A 25 12.46 -5.49 0.04
C PHE A 25 13.91 -5.99 -0.11
N ARG A 26 14.04 -7.26 -0.47
CA ARG A 26 15.32 -7.90 -0.79
C ARG A 26 16.17 -7.05 -1.74
N GLY A 27 17.46 -7.00 -1.51
CA GLY A 27 18.41 -6.22 -2.32
C GLY A 27 18.30 -4.70 -2.16
N VAL A 28 17.46 -4.17 -1.24
CA VAL A 28 17.30 -2.74 -1.01
C VAL A 28 17.89 -2.34 0.34
N GLY A 29 18.75 -1.32 0.35
CA GLY A 29 19.41 -0.82 1.56
C GLY A 29 20.25 -1.91 2.23
N ASN A 30 19.94 -2.26 3.49
CA ASN A 30 20.65 -3.29 4.23
C ASN A 30 19.98 -4.69 4.09
N SER A 31 18.89 -4.82 3.34
CA SER A 31 18.27 -6.13 3.09
C SER A 31 19.12 -6.93 2.10
N THR A 32 19.41 -8.18 2.45
CA THR A 32 20.17 -9.09 1.61
C THR A 32 19.35 -9.65 0.45
N GLY A 33 19.98 -10.42 -0.45
CA GLY A 33 19.35 -11.01 -1.61
C GLY A 33 19.32 -10.07 -2.81
N ASN A 34 18.58 -10.48 -3.84
CA ASN A 34 18.48 -9.76 -5.11
C ASN A 34 17.01 -9.53 -5.48
N HIS A 35 16.74 -8.43 -6.15
CA HIS A 35 15.44 -8.14 -6.75
C HIS A 35 14.98 -9.27 -7.66
N SER A 36 13.73 -9.69 -7.55
CA SER A 36 13.18 -10.86 -8.24
C SER A 36 11.88 -10.58 -9.00
N ASN A 37 11.72 -9.35 -9.47
CA ASN A 37 10.60 -8.91 -10.31
C ASN A 37 9.21 -9.19 -9.70
N GLY A 38 9.09 -9.08 -8.38
CA GLY A 38 7.84 -9.17 -7.64
C GLY A 38 7.65 -10.47 -6.86
N THR A 39 8.06 -11.62 -7.40
CA THR A 39 7.81 -12.93 -6.75
C THR A 39 8.48 -13.05 -5.38
N GLY A 40 9.75 -12.66 -5.28
CA GLY A 40 10.47 -12.66 -4.00
C GLY A 40 9.97 -11.58 -3.06
N GLU A 41 9.66 -10.41 -3.59
CA GLU A 41 9.14 -9.27 -2.82
C GLU A 41 7.75 -9.57 -2.21
N LEU A 42 6.92 -10.38 -2.89
CA LEU A 42 5.70 -10.95 -2.29
C LEU A 42 6.02 -11.81 -1.06
N ASN A 43 7.06 -12.65 -1.15
CA ASN A 43 7.49 -13.47 -0.01
C ASN A 43 8.07 -12.62 1.13
N ASP A 44 8.79 -11.53 0.82
CA ASP A 44 9.27 -10.60 1.84
C ASP A 44 8.10 -9.97 2.60
N THR A 45 7.02 -9.58 1.89
CA THR A 45 5.81 -9.04 2.53
C THR A 45 5.12 -10.09 3.39
N LYS A 46 4.99 -11.34 2.90
CA LYS A 46 4.40 -12.44 3.66
C LYS A 46 5.19 -12.73 4.94
N ALA A 47 6.52 -12.73 4.87
CA ALA A 47 7.38 -12.91 6.04
C ALA A 47 7.17 -11.80 7.09
N CYS A 48 6.98 -10.54 6.67
CA CYS A 48 6.62 -9.46 7.59
C CYS A 48 5.24 -9.65 8.21
N VAL A 49 4.26 -10.16 7.46
CA VAL A 49 2.93 -10.51 7.99
C VAL A 49 3.04 -11.63 9.02
N ASP A 50 3.79 -12.68 8.72
CA ASP A 50 4.02 -13.81 9.62
C ASP A 50 4.70 -13.37 10.93
N PHE A 51 5.71 -12.52 10.84
CA PHE A 51 6.38 -11.92 12.00
C PHE A 51 5.38 -11.15 12.88
N LEU A 52 4.54 -10.30 12.29
CA LEU A 52 3.57 -9.51 13.04
C LEU A 52 2.49 -10.39 13.68
N VAL A 53 2.00 -11.40 12.97
CA VAL A 53 0.92 -12.28 13.45
C VAL A 53 1.44 -13.28 14.48
N ASN A 54 2.54 -13.98 14.19
CA ASN A 54 2.98 -15.14 14.97
C ASN A 54 3.93 -14.77 16.11
N GLU A 55 4.77 -13.73 15.91
CA GLU A 55 5.76 -13.34 16.92
C GLU A 55 5.33 -12.11 17.74
N GLN A 56 4.59 -11.19 17.12
CA GLN A 56 4.09 -9.99 17.79
C GLN A 56 2.62 -10.10 18.23
N ASN A 57 1.93 -11.22 17.90
CA ASN A 57 0.53 -11.51 18.26
C ASN A 57 -0.46 -10.42 17.77
N ILE A 58 -0.21 -9.83 16.59
CA ILE A 58 -1.08 -8.82 16.01
C ILE A 58 -2.29 -9.49 15.35
N GLU A 59 -3.49 -9.16 15.82
CA GLU A 59 -4.74 -9.75 15.31
C GLU A 59 -5.30 -9.04 14.08
N LYS A 60 -5.04 -7.74 13.91
CA LYS A 60 -5.57 -6.92 12.83
C LYS A 60 -4.45 -6.13 12.16
N LEU A 61 -4.27 -6.35 10.87
CA LEU A 61 -3.26 -5.69 10.03
C LEU A 61 -3.93 -4.91 8.90
N LEU A 62 -3.46 -3.70 8.65
CA LEU A 62 -3.73 -2.95 7.43
C LEU A 62 -2.44 -2.78 6.63
N ILE A 63 -2.51 -3.04 5.33
CA ILE A 63 -1.37 -2.86 4.43
C ILE A 63 -1.45 -1.48 3.78
N TYR A 64 -0.34 -0.74 3.84
CA TYR A 64 -0.17 0.54 3.14
C TYR A 64 0.98 0.41 2.17
N GLY A 65 0.68 0.53 0.89
CA GLY A 65 1.68 0.42 -0.16
C GLY A 65 1.70 1.67 -1.04
N TYR A 66 2.90 2.07 -1.46
CA TYR A 66 3.10 3.14 -2.43
C TYR A 66 3.84 2.61 -3.65
N SER A 67 3.35 2.97 -4.85
CA SER A 67 3.95 2.61 -6.13
C SER A 67 4.20 1.09 -6.24
N TYR A 68 5.43 0.66 -6.50
CA TYR A 68 5.81 -0.75 -6.49
C TYR A 68 5.39 -1.47 -5.20
N GLY A 69 5.56 -0.80 -4.04
CA GLY A 69 5.10 -1.32 -2.76
C GLY A 69 3.58 -1.48 -2.66
N ALA A 70 2.80 -0.68 -3.39
CA ALA A 70 1.34 -0.88 -3.49
C ALA A 70 1.02 -2.17 -4.26
N ALA A 71 1.66 -2.38 -5.42
CA ALA A 71 1.44 -3.59 -6.20
C ALA A 71 1.82 -4.84 -5.42
N ILE A 72 2.98 -4.87 -4.79
CA ILE A 72 3.47 -6.03 -4.04
C ILE A 72 2.69 -6.21 -2.73
N GLY A 73 2.64 -5.17 -1.90
CA GLY A 73 2.03 -5.24 -0.57
C GLY A 73 0.55 -5.58 -0.63
N CYS A 74 -0.24 -4.84 -1.41
CA CYS A 74 -1.68 -5.07 -1.51
C CYS A 74 -2.02 -6.44 -2.14
N SER A 75 -1.13 -7.01 -2.95
CA SER A 75 -1.30 -8.35 -3.51
C SER A 75 -1.20 -9.48 -2.48
N THR A 76 -0.78 -9.18 -1.25
CA THR A 76 -0.78 -10.16 -0.14
C THR A 76 -2.05 -10.11 0.70
N VAL A 77 -3.06 -9.32 0.33
CA VAL A 77 -4.28 -9.10 1.11
C VAL A 77 -5.02 -10.38 1.51
N ASN A 78 -4.96 -11.41 0.69
CA ASN A 78 -5.60 -12.70 0.92
C ASN A 78 -4.67 -13.74 1.59
N TYR A 79 -3.42 -13.36 1.91
CA TYR A 79 -2.44 -14.28 2.50
C TYR A 79 -2.80 -14.67 3.94
N SER A 80 -3.33 -13.73 4.73
CA SER A 80 -3.71 -13.96 6.11
C SER A 80 -5.10 -13.38 6.41
N LYS A 81 -5.87 -14.09 7.25
CA LYS A 81 -7.15 -13.58 7.78
C LYS A 81 -6.97 -12.33 8.66
N ASN A 82 -5.79 -12.15 9.24
CA ASN A 82 -5.44 -11.01 10.07
C ASN A 82 -5.31 -9.71 9.27
N ILE A 83 -5.11 -9.80 7.94
CA ILE A 83 -5.12 -8.62 7.07
C ILE A 83 -6.58 -8.23 6.84
N ILE A 84 -6.99 -7.08 7.36
CA ILE A 84 -8.37 -6.61 7.35
C ILE A 84 -8.68 -5.60 6.24
N GLY A 85 -7.69 -5.16 5.48
CA GLY A 85 -7.83 -4.24 4.35
C GLY A 85 -6.50 -3.67 3.90
N TYR A 86 -6.52 -2.77 2.92
CA TYR A 86 -5.31 -2.11 2.44
C TYR A 86 -5.56 -0.70 1.89
N CYS A 87 -4.49 0.09 1.83
CA CYS A 87 -4.43 1.35 1.11
C CYS A 87 -3.34 1.28 0.05
N ALA A 88 -3.72 1.50 -1.21
CA ALA A 88 -2.82 1.52 -2.35
C ALA A 88 -2.65 2.96 -2.85
N ILE A 89 -1.43 3.48 -2.77
CA ILE A 89 -1.08 4.83 -3.21
C ILE A 89 -0.31 4.71 -4.52
N SER A 90 -0.83 5.35 -5.59
CA SER A 90 -0.26 5.29 -6.95
C SER A 90 0.08 3.86 -7.38
N PHE A 91 -0.90 2.97 -7.33
CA PHE A 91 -0.71 1.58 -7.78
C PHE A 91 -0.39 1.57 -9.29
N PRO A 92 0.79 1.09 -9.70
CA PRO A 92 1.22 1.18 -11.10
C PRO A 92 0.68 0.00 -11.94
N TRP A 93 -0.64 -0.08 -12.13
CA TRP A 93 -1.32 -1.20 -12.82
C TRP A 93 -0.79 -1.47 -14.22
N ASP A 94 -0.59 -0.40 -15.00
CA ASP A 94 -0.13 -0.53 -16.38
C ASP A 94 1.29 -1.10 -16.50
N PHE A 95 2.11 -0.85 -15.47
CA PHE A 95 3.47 -1.39 -15.38
C PHE A 95 3.52 -2.79 -14.77
N MET A 96 2.80 -3.03 -13.68
CA MET A 96 2.84 -4.30 -12.94
C MET A 96 1.96 -5.39 -13.56
N GLY A 97 0.97 -5.01 -14.36
CA GLY A 97 0.15 -5.92 -15.11
C GLY A 97 -1.02 -6.55 -14.34
N LEU A 98 -1.73 -7.41 -15.06
CA LEU A 98 -3.00 -8.00 -14.61
C LEU A 98 -2.84 -8.95 -13.42
N GLU A 99 -1.68 -9.59 -13.27
CA GLU A 99 -1.43 -10.52 -12.18
C GLU A 99 -1.59 -9.85 -10.80
N TYR A 100 -0.87 -8.76 -10.56
CA TYR A 100 -0.93 -8.02 -9.28
C TYR A 100 -2.30 -7.38 -9.05
N LYS A 101 -2.97 -6.95 -10.12
CA LYS A 101 -4.34 -6.48 -10.07
C LYS A 101 -5.31 -7.55 -9.58
N LYS A 102 -5.16 -8.80 -10.04
CA LYS A 102 -5.96 -9.95 -9.59
C LYS A 102 -5.61 -10.37 -8.16
N LEU A 103 -4.32 -10.42 -7.82
CA LEU A 103 -3.86 -10.79 -6.47
C LEU A 103 -4.33 -9.82 -5.39
N SER A 104 -4.46 -8.52 -5.73
CA SER A 104 -4.96 -7.50 -4.82
C SER A 104 -6.50 -7.43 -4.74
N GLN A 105 -7.23 -8.28 -5.50
CA GLN A 105 -8.69 -8.35 -5.45
C GLN A 105 -9.16 -9.03 -4.16
N CYS A 106 -10.12 -8.42 -3.47
CA CYS A 106 -10.72 -8.96 -2.24
C CYS A 106 -12.04 -8.26 -1.92
N GLU A 107 -12.78 -8.79 -0.95
CA GLU A 107 -14.00 -8.18 -0.38
C GLU A 107 -13.72 -7.38 0.91
N LYS A 108 -12.43 -7.19 1.26
CA LYS A 108 -12.02 -6.37 2.40
C LYS A 108 -11.99 -4.89 2.03
N PRO A 109 -12.14 -3.97 3.00
CA PRO A 109 -12.03 -2.53 2.76
C PRO A 109 -10.71 -2.14 2.08
N LYS A 110 -10.81 -1.28 1.08
CA LYS A 110 -9.65 -0.77 0.35
C LYS A 110 -9.79 0.69 -0.02
N LEU A 111 -8.68 1.42 0.12
CA LEU A 111 -8.54 2.80 -0.32
C LEU A 111 -7.50 2.88 -1.43
N PHE A 112 -7.83 3.61 -2.49
CA PHE A 112 -6.88 3.97 -3.56
C PHE A 112 -6.62 5.48 -3.50
N ILE A 113 -5.36 5.88 -3.40
CA ILE A 113 -4.95 7.29 -3.47
C ILE A 113 -4.18 7.49 -4.77
N GLN A 114 -4.55 8.53 -5.53
CA GLN A 114 -3.97 8.80 -6.84
C GLN A 114 -3.74 10.30 -7.04
N GLY A 115 -2.55 10.67 -7.52
CA GLY A 115 -2.28 12.02 -8.00
C GLY A 115 -2.84 12.24 -9.40
N ASN A 116 -3.48 13.39 -9.66
CA ASN A 116 -4.07 13.62 -10.99
C ASN A 116 -3.05 14.09 -12.05
N ARG A 117 -1.77 14.24 -11.67
CA ARG A 117 -0.65 14.47 -12.59
C ARG A 117 0.31 13.29 -12.65
N ASP A 118 -0.06 12.15 -12.07
CA ASP A 118 0.75 10.95 -12.06
C ASP A 118 0.82 10.33 -13.48
N ARG A 119 2.04 10.24 -14.00
CA ARG A 119 2.34 9.66 -15.32
C ARG A 119 3.01 8.29 -15.24
N LEU A 120 3.30 7.80 -14.04
CA LEU A 120 3.88 6.47 -13.82
C LEU A 120 2.79 5.45 -13.44
N ALA A 121 1.94 5.79 -12.48
CA ALA A 121 0.65 5.12 -12.29
C ALA A 121 -0.40 5.98 -13.05
N ILE A 122 -0.56 5.74 -14.33
CA ILE A 122 -1.20 6.63 -15.29
C ILE A 122 -2.61 7.04 -14.83
N TYR A 123 -2.79 8.34 -14.49
CA TYR A 123 -4.04 8.85 -13.95
C TYR A 123 -5.23 8.66 -14.89
N GLU A 124 -5.03 8.82 -16.19
CA GLU A 124 -6.07 8.65 -17.22
C GLU A 124 -6.70 7.25 -17.20
N ASN A 125 -5.93 6.23 -16.78
CA ASN A 125 -6.39 4.84 -16.68
C ASN A 125 -6.96 4.51 -15.29
N PHE A 126 -6.83 5.39 -14.31
CA PHE A 126 -7.20 5.14 -12.91
C PHE A 126 -8.63 4.61 -12.76
N LYS A 127 -9.60 5.28 -13.38
CA LYS A 127 -11.01 4.91 -13.25
C LYS A 127 -11.29 3.50 -13.78
N THR A 128 -10.72 3.14 -14.92
CA THR A 128 -10.82 1.81 -15.52
C THR A 128 -10.23 0.73 -14.61
N HIS A 129 -9.11 1.04 -13.97
CA HIS A 129 -8.51 0.11 -13.02
C HIS A 129 -9.31 0.02 -11.72
N TYR A 130 -9.75 1.13 -11.17
CA TYR A 130 -10.55 1.19 -9.96
C TYR A 130 -11.87 0.40 -10.08
N ASP A 131 -12.56 0.53 -11.22
CA ASP A 131 -13.85 -0.14 -11.45
C ASP A 131 -13.75 -1.67 -11.47
N PHE A 132 -12.57 -2.23 -11.71
CA PHE A 132 -12.31 -3.66 -11.63
C PHE A 132 -12.47 -4.24 -10.22
N TYR A 133 -12.20 -3.46 -9.18
CA TYR A 133 -12.19 -3.96 -7.81
C TYR A 133 -13.59 -4.12 -7.23
N LEU A 134 -13.78 -5.16 -6.41
CA LEU A 134 -15.01 -5.38 -5.64
C LEU A 134 -15.15 -4.37 -4.50
N ASP A 135 -16.37 -4.09 -4.08
CA ASP A 135 -16.62 -3.34 -2.84
C ASP A 135 -16.26 -4.18 -1.58
N PRO A 136 -16.04 -3.54 -0.43
CA PRO A 136 -16.03 -2.09 -0.20
C PRO A 136 -14.71 -1.46 -0.69
N LYS A 137 -14.83 -0.43 -1.50
CA LYS A 137 -13.71 0.34 -2.03
C LYS A 137 -14.02 1.82 -2.04
N ARG A 138 -13.01 2.64 -1.85
CA ARG A 138 -13.10 4.10 -2.03
C ARG A 138 -11.81 4.63 -2.62
N TYR A 139 -11.83 5.85 -3.11
CA TYR A 139 -10.63 6.50 -3.61
C TYR A 139 -10.55 7.97 -3.18
N LYS A 140 -9.34 8.49 -3.22
CA LYS A 140 -9.02 9.91 -3.07
C LYS A 140 -8.11 10.34 -4.21
N ILE A 141 -8.47 11.41 -4.88
CA ILE A 141 -7.58 12.08 -5.84
C ILE A 141 -6.91 13.24 -5.12
N ILE A 142 -5.58 13.28 -5.20
CA ILE A 142 -4.77 14.42 -4.74
C ILE A 142 -4.52 15.32 -5.95
N ASN A 143 -5.18 16.47 -5.96
CA ASN A 143 -5.06 17.41 -7.06
C ASN A 143 -3.65 17.99 -7.14
N GLU A 144 -3.15 18.20 -8.35
CA GLU A 144 -1.83 18.74 -8.67
C GLU A 144 -0.65 17.82 -8.29
N ALA A 145 -0.88 16.69 -7.60
CA ALA A 145 0.16 15.74 -7.24
C ALA A 145 0.58 14.89 -8.44
N ASP A 146 1.88 14.77 -8.64
CA ASP A 146 2.50 13.75 -9.48
C ASP A 146 2.74 12.46 -8.71
N HIS A 147 3.46 11.51 -9.32
CA HIS A 147 3.81 10.23 -8.71
C HIS A 147 4.57 10.36 -7.38
N PHE A 148 5.37 11.41 -7.22
CA PHE A 148 6.28 11.57 -6.09
C PHE A 148 5.65 12.25 -4.87
N TYR A 149 4.48 12.90 -5.04
CA TYR A 149 3.74 13.59 -3.97
C TYR A 149 4.57 14.61 -3.18
N LEU A 150 5.57 15.25 -3.82
CA LEU A 150 6.36 16.29 -3.14
C LEU A 150 5.48 17.47 -2.73
N GLY A 151 5.43 17.75 -1.42
CA GLY A 151 4.57 18.78 -0.84
C GLY A 151 3.14 18.30 -0.52
N PHE A 152 2.79 17.06 -0.86
CA PHE A 152 1.47 16.46 -0.58
C PHE A 152 1.53 15.32 0.45
N GLU A 153 2.69 15.05 1.04
CA GLU A 153 2.90 13.94 1.97
C GLU A 153 1.94 13.97 3.16
N GLN A 154 1.65 15.18 3.67
CA GLN A 154 0.74 15.38 4.79
C GLN A 154 -0.72 15.05 4.41
N GLU A 155 -1.14 15.43 3.19
CA GLU A 155 -2.48 15.11 2.70
C GLU A 155 -2.64 13.61 2.52
N VAL A 156 -1.67 12.94 1.90
CA VAL A 156 -1.66 11.47 1.76
C VAL A 156 -1.69 10.79 3.13
N ALA A 157 -0.86 11.24 4.07
CA ALA A 157 -0.81 10.68 5.42
C ALA A 157 -2.13 10.85 6.18
N LYS A 158 -2.80 12.01 6.04
CA LYS A 158 -4.12 12.27 6.61
C LYS A 158 -5.17 11.30 6.05
N GLU A 159 -5.26 11.15 4.74
CA GLU A 159 -6.23 10.25 4.09
C GLU A 159 -6.02 8.78 4.50
N THR A 160 -4.76 8.35 4.64
CA THR A 160 -4.44 7.00 5.12
C THR A 160 -4.86 6.80 6.57
N TYR A 161 -4.69 7.80 7.43
CA TYR A 161 -5.11 7.78 8.82
C TYR A 161 -6.64 7.77 8.96
N GLU A 162 -7.36 8.58 8.19
CA GLU A 162 -8.82 8.58 8.16
C GLU A 162 -9.39 7.23 7.68
N PHE A 163 -8.70 6.59 6.74
CA PHE A 163 -9.05 5.24 6.33
C PHE A 163 -8.86 4.22 7.46
N TYR A 164 -7.73 4.26 8.16
CA TYR A 164 -7.49 3.44 9.34
C TYR A 164 -8.61 3.57 10.35
N ARG A 165 -8.94 4.80 10.75
CA ARG A 165 -10.01 5.07 11.72
C ARG A 165 -11.34 4.48 11.29
N SER A 166 -11.72 4.65 10.03
CA SER A 166 -13.00 4.15 9.50
C SER A 166 -13.16 2.63 9.51
N ILE A 167 -12.07 1.88 9.76
CA ILE A 167 -12.07 0.40 9.79
C ILE A 167 -11.95 -0.13 11.22
N ILE A 168 -11.24 0.59 12.09
CA ILE A 168 -10.92 0.13 13.44
C ILE A 168 -11.96 0.64 14.46
N GLU A 169 -12.47 1.85 14.26
CA GLU A 169 -13.54 2.47 15.06
C GLU A 169 -14.93 2.09 14.53
#